data_cd40949b69fc3d901799f6ba249a7181
#
_entry.id   cd40949b69fc3d901799f6ba249a7181
#
_cell.length_a   1.000
_cell.length_b   1.000
_cell.length_c   1.000
_cell.angle_alpha   90.00
_cell.angle_beta   90.00
_cell.angle_gamma   90.00
#
_symmetry.space_group_name_H-M   'P 1'
#
loop_
_entity.id
_entity.type
_entity.pdbx_description
1 polymer ?
#
loop_
_entity_poly.entity_id
_entity_poly.type
_entity_poly.pdbx_seq_one_letter_code
_entity_poly.pdbx_strand_id
1 'polypeptide(L)'
;MVKKIAIVGAGNAGCISALNLHFLKEVEEEIDKIDLYYDPNAPIERVGQGVQLNVMDTLFDTLGMNWYDKNLIGATLKSGILYKNWGKKNHDFLHEFASGSFGIHYVPSLLSKRVIESGFFNVIEKEVKDPDSEIDADYIMDCRGRLTELNDSYEILTNPLNSVILANKPGRDPDLIHTGCIATPNGWTFRIPNLDSVSYGYLYNNTITTKEEAEKDFIDRFDVEPDGYLNFNNYISKKLWVSDRTMLNGNRLSFIEPLEASASGFHQEISEMFYDVVIDEMDIKTTEEQARRHALRTQDFILWHYKNGSKYDTPFWEYAKSLEFSDEEAMKSQIDKCLNMNDYVAIEDSDDYEFGQWSAPSFRRWYENVGGL
;
A
#
# COMPACT_ATOMS: atom_id res chain seq x y z
N MET A 1 14.25 -14.59 -26.29
CA MET A 1 15.54 -13.86 -26.12
C MET A 1 15.58 -13.41 -24.68
N VAL A 2 16.63 -13.74 -23.94
CA VAL A 2 16.74 -13.32 -22.53
C VAL A 2 16.76 -11.79 -22.46
N LYS A 3 15.91 -11.22 -21.60
CA LYS A 3 15.69 -9.78 -21.49
C LYS A 3 16.48 -9.20 -20.32
N LYS A 4 17.10 -8.05 -20.52
CA LYS A 4 17.80 -7.30 -19.49
C LYS A 4 16.83 -6.32 -18.82
N ILE A 5 16.60 -6.50 -17.54
CA ILE A 5 15.65 -5.68 -16.75
C ILE A 5 16.42 -4.84 -15.73
N ALA A 6 16.02 -3.59 -15.58
CA ALA A 6 16.47 -2.71 -14.52
C ALA A 6 15.32 -2.25 -13.62
N ILE A 7 15.57 -2.23 -12.32
CA ILE A 7 14.67 -1.63 -11.32
C ILE A 7 15.38 -0.41 -10.73
N VAL A 8 14.70 0.71 -10.66
CA VAL A 8 15.25 1.99 -10.18
C VAL A 8 14.57 2.40 -8.88
N GLY A 9 15.30 2.32 -7.78
CA GLY A 9 14.85 2.58 -6.43
C GLY A 9 14.78 1.30 -5.59
N ALA A 10 15.35 1.34 -4.39
CA ALA A 10 15.35 0.24 -3.42
C ALA A 10 14.50 0.56 -2.17
N GLY A 11 13.45 1.36 -2.32
CA GLY A 11 12.37 1.51 -1.34
C GLY A 11 11.40 0.32 -1.38
N ASN A 12 10.27 0.41 -0.68
CA ASN A 12 9.29 -0.69 -0.61
C ASN A 12 8.89 -1.24 -1.98
N ALA A 13 8.45 -0.39 -2.90
CA ALA A 13 8.01 -0.82 -4.23
C ALA A 13 9.13 -1.52 -5.00
N GLY A 14 10.33 -0.93 -5.03
CA GLY A 14 11.47 -1.51 -5.75
C GLY A 14 11.93 -2.83 -5.15
N CYS A 15 11.93 -2.97 -3.82
CA CYS A 15 12.29 -4.22 -3.16
C CYS A 15 11.25 -5.33 -3.41
N ILE A 16 9.96 -5.03 -3.29
CA ILE A 16 8.88 -5.99 -3.57
C ILE A 16 8.96 -6.43 -5.03
N SER A 17 9.07 -5.49 -5.96
CA SER A 17 9.17 -5.79 -7.38
C SER A 17 10.42 -6.62 -7.72
N ALA A 18 11.57 -6.26 -7.14
CA ALA A 18 12.81 -7.01 -7.38
C ALA A 18 12.71 -8.46 -6.92
N LEU A 19 12.16 -8.69 -5.72
CA LEU A 19 11.97 -10.03 -5.18
C LEU A 19 10.93 -10.82 -5.99
N ASN A 20 9.82 -10.19 -6.37
CA ASN A 20 8.79 -10.83 -7.18
C ASN A 20 9.33 -11.25 -8.56
N LEU A 21 10.01 -10.34 -9.28
CA LEU A 21 10.62 -10.66 -10.58
C LEU A 21 11.76 -11.66 -10.45
N HIS A 22 12.49 -11.67 -9.33
CA HIS A 22 13.51 -12.72 -9.08
C HIS A 22 12.86 -14.09 -8.88
N PHE A 23 11.76 -14.15 -8.13
CA PHE A 23 11.00 -15.38 -7.94
C PHE A 23 10.46 -15.94 -9.26
N LEU A 24 9.83 -15.08 -10.08
CA LEU A 24 9.30 -15.47 -11.40
C LEU A 24 10.42 -15.93 -12.35
N LYS A 25 11.57 -15.25 -12.33
CA LYS A 25 12.75 -15.64 -13.11
C LYS A 25 13.25 -17.04 -12.80
N GLU A 26 13.28 -17.45 -11.53
CA GLU A 26 13.73 -18.79 -11.12
C GLU A 26 12.80 -19.89 -11.65
N VAL A 27 11.55 -19.53 -11.99
CA VAL A 27 10.57 -20.46 -12.55
C VAL A 27 10.71 -20.59 -14.08
N GLU A 28 10.97 -19.47 -14.80
CA GLU A 28 10.79 -19.41 -16.26
C GLU A 28 12.06 -19.13 -17.09
N GLU A 29 13.19 -18.82 -16.46
CA GLU A 29 14.51 -18.64 -17.12
C GLU A 29 14.57 -17.60 -18.28
N GLU A 30 13.56 -16.71 -18.42
CA GLU A 30 13.47 -15.74 -19.53
C GLU A 30 14.09 -14.38 -19.22
N ILE A 31 14.40 -14.12 -17.98
CA ILE A 31 15.01 -12.87 -17.49
C ILE A 31 16.48 -13.13 -17.13
N ASP A 32 17.37 -12.27 -17.60
CA ASP A 32 18.77 -12.24 -17.16
C ASP A 32 18.88 -11.67 -15.74
N LYS A 33 20.09 -11.50 -15.24
CA LYS A 33 20.31 -10.89 -13.94
C LYS A 33 19.72 -9.47 -13.91
N ILE A 34 18.86 -9.22 -12.92
CA ILE A 34 18.19 -7.93 -12.74
C ILE A 34 19.20 -6.91 -12.21
N ASP A 35 19.29 -5.75 -12.85
CA ASP A 35 20.04 -4.59 -12.37
C ASP A 35 19.16 -3.80 -11.38
N LEU A 36 19.62 -3.63 -10.13
CA LEU A 36 18.95 -2.85 -9.10
C LEU A 36 19.72 -1.56 -8.83
N TYR A 37 19.18 -0.45 -9.29
CA TYR A 37 19.76 0.89 -9.06
C TYR A 37 19.18 1.48 -7.78
N TYR A 38 20.05 2.07 -6.93
CA TYR A 38 19.58 2.80 -5.75
C TYR A 38 20.44 4.03 -5.45
N ASP A 39 19.82 5.06 -4.93
CA ASP A 39 20.48 6.23 -4.39
C ASP A 39 20.60 6.08 -2.86
N PRO A 40 21.82 6.01 -2.29
CA PRO A 40 21.99 5.83 -0.84
C PRO A 40 21.52 7.05 -0.04
N ASN A 41 21.28 8.19 -0.69
CA ASN A 41 20.78 9.41 -0.04
C ASN A 41 19.26 9.52 -0.12
N ALA A 42 18.59 8.67 -0.89
CA ALA A 42 17.14 8.66 -0.96
C ALA A 42 16.52 8.25 0.38
N PRO A 43 15.51 8.97 0.88
CA PRO A 43 14.88 8.63 2.14
C PRO A 43 14.08 7.34 2.00
N ILE A 44 14.20 6.44 2.99
CA ILE A 44 13.34 5.28 3.16
C ILE A 44 12.22 5.63 4.15
N GLU A 45 11.06 5.00 3.99
CA GLU A 45 9.91 5.19 4.89
C GLU A 45 10.32 4.94 6.35
N ARG A 46 9.96 5.88 7.23
CA ARG A 46 10.35 5.87 8.65
C ARG A 46 9.45 5.03 9.53
N VAL A 47 8.26 4.68 9.04
CA VAL A 47 7.26 3.92 9.78
C VAL A 47 7.21 2.48 9.27
N GLY A 48 6.82 1.55 10.14
CA GLY A 48 6.57 0.17 9.74
C GLY A 48 5.51 0.07 8.66
N GLN A 49 5.56 -0.99 7.90
CA GLN A 49 4.59 -1.29 6.84
C GLN A 49 3.83 -2.56 7.18
N GLY A 50 2.57 -2.62 6.72
CA GLY A 50 1.78 -3.84 6.77
C GLY A 50 1.54 -4.37 5.36
N VAL A 51 1.69 -5.67 5.17
CA VAL A 51 1.42 -6.33 3.89
C VAL A 51 0.38 -7.43 4.04
N GLN A 52 -0.22 -7.79 2.93
CA GLN A 52 -1.14 -8.91 2.78
C GLN A 52 -0.36 -10.20 2.45
N LEU A 53 -1.09 -11.31 2.32
CA LEU A 53 -0.57 -12.67 2.17
C LEU A 53 0.43 -12.86 1.03
N ASN A 54 0.01 -12.53 -0.19
CA ASN A 54 0.81 -12.75 -1.38
C ASN A 54 2.18 -12.07 -1.30
N VAL A 55 2.23 -10.83 -0.81
CA VAL A 55 3.48 -10.09 -0.61
C VAL A 55 4.34 -10.75 0.47
N MET A 56 3.73 -11.24 1.56
CA MET A 56 4.45 -11.96 2.60
C MET A 56 5.13 -13.22 2.04
N ASP A 57 4.41 -14.03 1.29
CA ASP A 57 4.96 -15.25 0.70
C ASP A 57 6.15 -14.93 -0.20
N THR A 58 6.03 -13.94 -1.09
CA THR A 58 7.14 -13.45 -1.92
C THR A 58 8.36 -13.04 -1.08
N LEU A 59 8.16 -12.27 0.01
CA LEU A 59 9.26 -11.82 0.85
C LEU A 59 9.92 -12.99 1.62
N PHE A 60 9.12 -13.89 2.19
CA PHE A 60 9.63 -15.00 3.00
C PHE A 60 10.35 -16.05 2.15
N ASP A 61 9.74 -16.49 1.07
CA ASP A 61 10.27 -17.54 0.23
C ASP A 61 11.53 -17.08 -0.50
N THR A 62 11.48 -15.91 -1.14
CA THR A 62 12.63 -15.40 -1.91
C THR A 62 13.82 -15.06 -1.03
N LEU A 63 13.60 -14.49 0.16
CA LEU A 63 14.70 -14.19 1.09
C LEU A 63 15.11 -15.38 1.96
N GLY A 64 14.43 -16.52 1.85
CA GLY A 64 14.66 -17.70 2.68
C GLY A 64 14.47 -17.40 4.16
N MET A 65 13.47 -16.60 4.49
CA MET A 65 13.16 -16.21 5.88
C MET A 65 12.32 -17.26 6.60
N ASN A 66 12.37 -17.22 7.92
CA ASN A 66 11.46 -17.95 8.79
C ASN A 66 11.25 -17.20 10.12
N TRP A 67 10.28 -17.65 10.91
CA TRP A 67 9.90 -17.02 12.16
C TRP A 67 10.87 -17.30 13.34
N TYR A 68 11.80 -18.26 13.21
CA TYR A 68 12.60 -18.75 14.31
C TYR A 68 13.95 -18.03 14.44
N ASP A 69 14.77 -18.08 13.42
CA ASP A 69 16.15 -17.58 13.44
C ASP A 69 16.53 -16.69 12.26
N LYS A 70 15.63 -16.55 11.27
CA LYS A 70 15.86 -15.78 10.05
C LYS A 70 14.80 -14.71 9.82
N ASN A 71 14.43 -13.99 10.86
CA ASN A 71 13.57 -12.81 10.74
C ASN A 71 14.42 -11.58 10.37
N LEU A 72 14.69 -11.42 9.09
CA LEU A 72 15.69 -10.49 8.57
C LEU A 72 15.19 -9.07 8.37
N ILE A 73 13.87 -8.87 8.40
CA ILE A 73 13.20 -7.57 8.11
C ILE A 73 12.42 -7.04 9.32
N GLY A 74 12.61 -7.64 10.51
CA GLY A 74 11.88 -7.25 11.71
C GLY A 74 10.39 -7.56 11.63
N ALA A 75 10.03 -8.66 10.96
CA ALA A 75 8.64 -9.01 10.72
C ALA A 75 7.90 -9.37 12.02
N THR A 76 6.66 -8.91 12.13
CA THR A 76 5.68 -9.36 13.12
C THR A 76 4.42 -9.86 12.37
N LEU A 77 3.69 -10.78 12.99
CA LEU A 77 2.47 -11.32 12.41
C LEU A 77 1.41 -10.20 12.26
N LYS A 78 0.66 -10.23 11.15
CA LYS A 78 -0.52 -9.40 10.95
C LYS A 78 -1.70 -10.31 10.62
N SER A 79 -2.67 -10.42 11.53
CA SER A 79 -3.88 -11.22 11.33
C SER A 79 -5.07 -10.39 10.83
N GLY A 80 -4.93 -9.08 10.78
CA GLY A 80 -5.99 -8.18 10.34
C GLY A 80 -5.78 -6.74 10.79
N ILE A 81 -6.84 -5.95 10.67
CA ILE A 81 -6.88 -4.53 11.06
C ILE A 81 -7.94 -4.35 12.14
N LEU A 82 -7.54 -3.81 13.29
CA LEU A 82 -8.44 -3.48 14.39
C LEU A 82 -8.94 -2.04 14.23
N TYR A 83 -10.20 -1.91 13.85
CA TYR A 83 -10.88 -0.64 13.69
C TYR A 83 -11.49 -0.17 15.00
N LYS A 84 -11.15 1.05 15.42
CA LYS A 84 -11.66 1.67 16.65
C LYS A 84 -12.35 2.98 16.34
N ASN A 85 -13.52 3.19 16.94
CA ASN A 85 -14.30 4.41 16.82
C ASN A 85 -14.88 4.69 15.40
N TRP A 86 -14.81 3.75 14.47
CA TRP A 86 -15.40 3.87 13.14
C TRP A 86 -16.88 3.51 13.14
N GLY A 87 -17.65 4.16 12.26
CA GLY A 87 -19.08 3.94 12.12
C GLY A 87 -19.91 4.45 13.32
N LYS A 88 -21.21 4.26 13.22
CA LYS A 88 -22.18 4.76 14.22
C LYS A 88 -22.49 3.77 15.34
N LYS A 89 -22.11 2.50 15.18
CA LYS A 89 -22.44 1.44 16.15
C LYS A 89 -21.62 1.51 17.44
N ASN A 90 -20.63 2.40 17.51
CA ASN A 90 -19.80 2.67 18.68
C ASN A 90 -19.18 1.42 19.34
N HIS A 91 -18.69 0.49 18.51
CA HIS A 91 -17.92 -0.65 18.96
C HIS A 91 -16.65 -0.79 18.12
N ASP A 92 -15.62 -1.36 18.71
CA ASP A 92 -14.42 -1.74 18.00
C ASP A 92 -14.68 -3.08 17.27
N PHE A 93 -14.12 -3.25 16.08
CA PHE A 93 -14.24 -4.51 15.33
C PHE A 93 -12.92 -4.87 14.64
N LEU A 94 -12.72 -6.15 14.45
CA LEU A 94 -11.55 -6.68 13.75
C LEU A 94 -11.94 -7.04 12.32
N HIS A 95 -11.26 -6.44 11.35
CA HIS A 95 -11.27 -6.86 9.96
C HIS A 95 -10.17 -7.90 9.77
N GLU A 96 -10.52 -9.15 10.00
CA GLU A 96 -9.62 -10.30 9.89
C GLU A 96 -9.32 -10.63 8.44
N PHE A 97 -8.14 -11.16 8.17
CA PHE A 97 -7.89 -11.91 6.95
C PHE A 97 -8.72 -13.20 6.91
N ALA A 98 -8.85 -13.80 5.73
CA ALA A 98 -9.55 -15.07 5.59
C ALA A 98 -8.98 -16.14 6.55
N SER A 99 -9.82 -17.08 6.99
CA SER A 99 -9.46 -18.08 8.01
C SER A 99 -8.16 -18.82 7.66
N GLY A 100 -7.21 -18.80 8.57
CA GLY A 100 -5.89 -19.41 8.39
C GLY A 100 -4.88 -18.56 7.63
N SER A 101 -5.29 -17.38 7.17
CA SER A 101 -4.44 -16.44 6.45
C SER A 101 -3.88 -15.37 7.37
N PHE A 102 -2.68 -14.91 7.08
CA PHE A 102 -2.06 -13.78 7.78
C PHE A 102 -1.06 -13.07 6.86
N GLY A 103 -0.85 -11.79 7.10
CA GLY A 103 0.23 -11.01 6.53
C GLY A 103 1.28 -10.71 7.58
N ILE A 104 2.12 -9.72 7.31
CA ILE A 104 3.14 -9.25 8.23
C ILE A 104 3.15 -7.74 8.35
N HIS A 105 3.67 -7.24 9.49
CA HIS A 105 4.28 -5.93 9.57
C HIS A 105 5.79 -6.11 9.41
N TYR A 106 6.48 -5.13 8.85
CA TYR A 106 7.93 -5.17 8.73
C TYR A 106 8.54 -3.75 8.72
N VAL A 107 9.87 -3.69 8.81
CA VAL A 107 10.62 -2.43 8.82
C VAL A 107 11.22 -2.18 7.43
N PRO A 108 10.78 -1.13 6.69
CA PRO A 108 11.22 -0.87 5.31
C PRO A 108 12.74 -0.76 5.14
N SER A 109 13.42 -0.11 6.07
CA SER A 109 14.88 0.03 6.01
C SER A 109 15.62 -1.31 6.14
N LEU A 110 15.08 -2.26 6.89
CA LEU A 110 15.64 -3.61 7.00
C LEU A 110 15.37 -4.40 5.71
N LEU A 111 14.19 -4.25 5.10
CA LEU A 111 13.88 -4.87 3.81
C LEU A 111 14.85 -4.36 2.73
N SER A 112 14.98 -3.04 2.58
CA SER A 112 15.89 -2.42 1.60
C SER A 112 17.32 -2.92 1.78
N LYS A 113 17.85 -2.86 3.00
CA LYS A 113 19.18 -3.38 3.31
C LYS A 113 19.32 -4.85 2.91
N ARG A 114 18.33 -5.68 3.26
CA ARG A 114 18.39 -7.13 3.00
C ARG A 114 18.36 -7.44 1.51
N VAL A 115 17.55 -6.72 0.74
CA VAL A 115 17.46 -6.90 -0.72
C VAL A 115 18.79 -6.48 -1.39
N ILE A 116 19.35 -5.33 -1.01
CA ILE A 116 20.64 -4.86 -1.53
C ILE A 116 21.78 -5.87 -1.23
N GLU A 117 21.79 -6.45 -0.03
CA GLU A 117 22.82 -7.39 0.41
C GLU A 117 22.55 -8.87 0.02
N SER A 118 21.43 -9.17 -0.64
CA SER A 118 21.00 -10.55 -0.93
C SER A 118 21.92 -11.31 -1.88
N GLY A 119 22.62 -10.62 -2.77
CA GLY A 119 23.39 -11.22 -3.85
C GLY A 119 22.55 -11.67 -5.07
N PHE A 120 21.23 -11.49 -5.04
CA PHE A 120 20.33 -11.86 -6.14
C PHE A 120 20.42 -10.92 -7.35
N PHE A 121 20.79 -9.66 -7.11
CA PHE A 121 20.77 -8.58 -8.08
C PHE A 121 22.18 -8.09 -8.42
N ASN A 122 22.32 -7.46 -9.58
CA ASN A 122 23.46 -6.60 -9.85
C ASN A 122 23.15 -5.21 -9.27
N VAL A 123 23.64 -4.95 -8.06
CA VAL A 123 23.33 -3.73 -7.31
C VAL A 123 24.22 -2.60 -7.76
N ILE A 124 23.62 -1.49 -8.15
CA ILE A 124 24.30 -0.31 -8.70
C ILE A 124 23.94 0.92 -7.86
N GLU A 125 24.91 1.44 -7.13
CA GLU A 125 24.78 2.68 -6.36
C GLU A 125 24.86 3.88 -7.32
N LYS A 126 23.72 4.49 -7.64
CA LYS A 126 23.60 5.61 -8.54
C LYS A 126 22.27 6.34 -8.36
N GLU A 127 22.33 7.67 -8.19
CA GLU A 127 21.16 8.52 -8.40
C GLU A 127 20.83 8.54 -9.91
N VAL A 128 19.65 8.04 -10.29
CA VAL A 128 19.13 8.02 -11.65
C VAL A 128 18.10 9.15 -11.79
N LYS A 129 18.36 10.11 -12.68
CA LYS A 129 17.46 11.25 -12.96
C LYS A 129 16.51 10.97 -14.11
N ASP A 130 17.02 10.36 -15.16
CA ASP A 130 16.28 9.99 -16.36
C ASP A 130 16.58 8.51 -16.72
N PRO A 131 15.69 7.57 -16.36
CA PRO A 131 15.93 6.15 -16.61
C PRO A 131 16.14 5.81 -18.08
N ASP A 132 15.38 6.44 -18.98
CA ASP A 132 15.47 6.13 -20.42
C ASP A 132 16.80 6.51 -21.04
N SER A 133 17.46 7.58 -20.58
CA SER A 133 18.74 8.01 -21.11
C SER A 133 19.95 7.46 -20.36
N GLU A 134 19.78 7.07 -19.09
CA GLU A 134 20.89 6.74 -18.21
C GLU A 134 21.12 5.24 -18.00
N ILE A 135 20.14 4.41 -18.37
CA ILE A 135 20.16 2.95 -18.10
C ILE A 135 20.19 2.16 -19.41
N ASP A 136 21.14 1.25 -19.47
CA ASP A 136 21.26 0.27 -20.55
C ASP A 136 20.55 -1.02 -20.15
N ALA A 137 19.23 -1.08 -20.39
CA ALA A 137 18.38 -2.25 -20.20
C ALA A 137 17.29 -2.30 -21.27
N ASP A 138 16.74 -3.49 -21.55
CA ASP A 138 15.63 -3.64 -22.49
C ASP A 138 14.34 -3.04 -21.89
N TYR A 139 14.12 -3.28 -20.59
CA TYR A 139 12.97 -2.77 -19.86
C TYR A 139 13.37 -2.23 -18.49
N ILE A 140 12.64 -1.21 -18.03
CA ILE A 140 12.92 -0.50 -16.79
C ILE A 140 11.65 -0.38 -15.96
N MET A 141 11.75 -0.70 -14.67
CA MET A 141 10.71 -0.39 -13.69
C MET A 141 11.17 0.78 -12.82
N ASP A 142 10.48 1.92 -12.92
CA ASP A 142 10.79 3.13 -12.16
C ASP A 142 10.06 3.17 -10.82
N CYS A 143 10.79 2.85 -9.76
CA CYS A 143 10.34 2.83 -8.36
C CYS A 143 10.97 3.96 -7.52
N ARG A 144 11.40 5.08 -8.11
CA ARG A 144 12.14 6.17 -7.42
C ARG A 144 11.33 6.94 -6.37
N GLY A 145 10.11 6.53 -6.08
CA GLY A 145 9.24 7.21 -5.13
C GLY A 145 8.52 8.43 -5.72
N ARG A 146 7.83 9.17 -4.86
CA ARG A 146 7.00 10.30 -5.29
C ARG A 146 7.82 11.45 -5.87
N LEU A 147 7.19 12.20 -6.77
CA LEU A 147 7.72 13.50 -7.20
C LEU A 147 7.65 14.51 -6.05
N THR A 148 8.57 15.44 -6.04
CA THR A 148 8.53 16.58 -5.10
C THR A 148 7.28 17.43 -5.34
N GLU A 149 6.93 17.63 -6.61
CA GLU A 149 5.72 18.33 -7.05
C GLU A 149 5.04 17.51 -8.15
N LEU A 150 3.74 17.32 -8.04
CA LEU A 150 2.95 16.67 -9.07
C LEU A 150 2.75 17.65 -10.25
N ASN A 151 2.91 17.14 -11.46
CA ASN A 151 2.68 17.89 -12.69
C ASN A 151 1.45 17.35 -13.43
N ASP A 152 1.18 17.86 -14.62
CA ASP A 152 0.02 17.51 -15.44
C ASP A 152 -0.03 16.03 -15.90
N SER A 153 1.05 15.27 -15.68
CA SER A 153 1.06 13.81 -15.95
C SER A 153 0.35 13.00 -14.88
N TYR A 154 -0.07 13.64 -13.78
CA TYR A 154 -0.77 12.99 -12.69
C TYR A 154 -2.20 13.51 -12.56
N GLU A 155 -3.07 12.65 -12.07
CA GLU A 155 -4.43 12.94 -11.68
C GLU A 155 -4.52 12.89 -10.15
N ILE A 156 -5.14 13.92 -9.56
CA ILE A 156 -5.41 13.95 -8.12
C ILE A 156 -6.67 13.14 -7.86
N LEU A 157 -6.58 12.22 -6.94
CA LEU A 157 -7.67 11.36 -6.50
C LEU A 157 -8.39 11.96 -5.29
N THR A 158 -9.66 11.58 -5.10
CA THR A 158 -10.47 12.01 -3.96
C THR A 158 -9.90 11.48 -2.66
N ASN A 159 -9.69 12.37 -1.69
CA ASN A 159 -9.20 12.01 -0.36
C ASN A 159 -9.64 13.07 0.68
N PRO A 160 -10.20 12.69 1.83
CA PRO A 160 -10.52 13.64 2.88
C PRO A 160 -9.30 14.17 3.63
N LEU A 161 -8.13 13.55 3.48
CA LEU A 161 -6.90 13.84 4.22
C LEU A 161 -5.81 14.41 3.32
N ASN A 162 -4.91 15.20 3.89
CA ASN A 162 -3.78 15.76 3.16
C ASN A 162 -2.49 15.93 3.99
N SER A 163 -2.52 15.52 5.25
CA SER A 163 -1.40 15.72 6.18
C SER A 163 -1.29 14.56 7.15
N VAL A 164 -0.07 14.28 7.60
CA VAL A 164 0.21 13.25 8.60
C VAL A 164 1.29 13.68 9.57
N ILE A 165 1.06 13.39 10.85
CA ILE A 165 2.04 13.45 11.93
C ILE A 165 2.56 12.03 12.15
N LEU A 166 3.87 11.83 12.08
CA LEU A 166 4.51 10.53 12.25
C LEU A 166 5.21 10.46 13.60
N ALA A 167 5.25 9.27 14.18
CA ALA A 167 6.01 9.00 15.38
C ALA A 167 6.38 7.50 15.50
N ASN A 168 7.49 7.23 16.20
CA ASN A 168 7.90 5.88 16.56
C ASN A 168 8.13 5.82 18.07
N LYS A 169 7.36 4.99 18.76
CA LYS A 169 7.50 4.74 20.20
C LYS A 169 8.36 3.49 20.41
N PRO A 170 9.51 3.57 21.09
CA PRO A 170 10.27 2.39 21.44
C PRO A 170 9.49 1.44 22.34
N GLY A 171 9.75 0.13 22.20
CA GLY A 171 9.11 -0.92 22.97
C GLY A 171 8.06 -1.70 22.18
N ARG A 172 7.71 -2.86 22.69
CA ARG A 172 6.73 -3.74 22.04
C ARG A 172 5.30 -3.31 22.37
N ASP A 173 4.44 -3.40 21.37
CA ASP A 173 2.99 -3.29 21.59
C ASP A 173 2.45 -4.58 22.21
N PRO A 174 1.59 -4.53 23.24
CA PRO A 174 0.91 -5.72 23.74
C PRO A 174 0.01 -6.39 22.68
N ASP A 175 -0.52 -5.64 21.71
CA ASP A 175 -1.25 -6.15 20.56
C ASP A 175 -0.32 -6.20 19.33
N LEU A 176 0.46 -7.27 19.24
CA LEU A 176 1.48 -7.46 18.19
C LEU A 176 0.94 -7.93 16.83
N ILE A 177 -0.33 -8.34 16.77
CA ILE A 177 -0.86 -9.07 15.62
C ILE A 177 -1.89 -8.28 14.79
N HIS A 178 -2.20 -7.05 15.20
CA HIS A 178 -3.16 -6.23 14.48
C HIS A 178 -2.58 -4.86 14.12
N THR A 179 -2.83 -4.41 12.90
CA THR A 179 -2.72 -2.98 12.60
C THR A 179 -3.89 -2.27 13.28
N GLY A 180 -3.62 -1.25 14.08
CA GLY A 180 -4.68 -0.41 14.64
C GLY A 180 -5.08 0.68 13.63
N CYS A 181 -6.38 0.82 13.36
CA CYS A 181 -6.99 1.93 12.63
C CYS A 181 -7.96 2.66 13.55
N ILE A 182 -7.54 3.79 14.09
CA ILE A 182 -8.25 4.47 15.19
C ILE A 182 -8.80 5.80 14.67
N ALA A 183 -10.11 5.91 14.49
CA ALA A 183 -10.73 7.18 14.14
C ALA A 183 -10.56 8.21 15.27
N THR A 184 -10.26 9.45 14.90
CA THR A 184 -10.06 10.60 15.77
C THR A 184 -11.01 11.73 15.38
N PRO A 185 -11.15 12.81 16.17
CA PRO A 185 -11.98 13.94 15.78
C PRO A 185 -11.57 14.60 14.47
N ASN A 186 -10.29 14.51 14.08
CA ASN A 186 -9.71 15.25 12.97
C ASN A 186 -9.33 14.34 11.77
N GLY A 187 -9.59 13.03 11.85
CA GLY A 187 -9.19 12.04 10.87
C GLY A 187 -9.05 10.65 11.48
N TRP A 188 -7.89 10.02 11.33
CA TRP A 188 -7.60 8.73 11.95
C TRP A 188 -6.10 8.52 12.18
N THR A 189 -5.77 7.51 12.98
CA THR A 189 -4.38 7.15 13.30
C THR A 189 -4.15 5.68 13.00
N PHE A 190 -3.10 5.38 12.24
CA PHE A 190 -2.60 4.02 12.22
C PHE A 190 -1.67 3.76 13.40
N ARG A 191 -1.70 2.53 13.90
CA ARG A 191 -0.76 1.98 14.88
C ARG A 191 -0.22 0.67 14.35
N ILE A 192 1.08 0.64 14.03
CA ILE A 192 1.74 -0.53 13.44
C ILE A 192 2.72 -1.10 14.46
N PRO A 193 2.47 -2.31 14.99
CA PRO A 193 3.38 -2.96 15.94
C PRO A 193 4.56 -3.57 15.17
N ASN A 194 5.73 -2.99 15.36
CA ASN A 194 7.00 -3.56 14.91
C ASN A 194 7.62 -4.43 16.02
N LEU A 195 8.71 -5.12 15.69
CA LEU A 195 9.36 -6.03 16.65
C LEU A 195 9.82 -5.32 17.94
N ASP A 196 10.40 -4.13 17.81
CA ASP A 196 11.00 -3.37 18.92
C ASP A 196 10.45 -1.94 19.06
N SER A 197 9.42 -1.58 18.30
CA SER A 197 8.79 -0.26 18.33
C SER A 197 7.35 -0.32 17.87
N VAL A 198 6.63 0.76 18.09
CA VAL A 198 5.29 0.98 17.52
C VAL A 198 5.32 2.24 16.66
N SER A 199 4.99 2.10 15.38
CA SER A 199 4.86 3.25 14.48
C SER A 199 3.44 3.81 14.53
N TYR A 200 3.34 5.14 14.55
CA TYR A 200 2.10 5.89 14.51
C TYR A 200 2.09 6.86 13.34
N GLY A 201 0.92 7.05 12.75
CA GLY A 201 0.67 8.15 11.84
C GLY A 201 -0.72 8.69 12.07
N TYR A 202 -0.79 9.94 12.54
CA TYR A 202 -2.03 10.67 12.74
C TYR A 202 -2.34 11.48 11.48
N LEU A 203 -3.32 11.01 10.72
CA LEU A 203 -3.72 11.63 9.46
C LEU A 203 -4.87 12.62 9.71
N TYR A 204 -4.77 13.81 9.11
CA TYR A 204 -5.74 14.88 9.25
C TYR A 204 -5.80 15.75 7.99
N ASN A 205 -6.77 16.67 7.95
CA ASN A 205 -6.87 17.66 6.88
C ASN A 205 -6.45 19.04 7.40
N ASN A 206 -5.33 19.55 6.90
CA ASN A 206 -4.75 20.82 7.37
C ASN A 206 -5.53 22.07 6.92
N THR A 207 -6.54 21.91 6.06
CA THR A 207 -7.46 22.98 5.71
C THR A 207 -8.65 23.10 6.69
N ILE A 208 -8.84 22.09 7.56
CA ILE A 208 -9.92 22.01 8.53
C ILE A 208 -9.38 22.09 9.97
N THR A 209 -8.26 21.42 10.23
CA THR A 209 -7.62 21.32 11.54
C THR A 209 -6.20 21.84 11.43
N THR A 210 -5.78 22.76 12.29
CA THR A 210 -4.40 23.24 12.29
C THR A 210 -3.43 22.15 12.74
N LYS A 211 -2.16 22.32 12.36
CA LYS A 211 -1.11 21.38 12.76
C LYS A 211 -1.00 21.27 14.28
N GLU A 212 -1.08 22.39 14.96
CA GLU A 212 -0.97 22.51 16.43
C GLU A 212 -2.13 21.79 17.14
N GLU A 213 -3.36 21.92 16.61
CA GLU A 213 -4.52 21.20 17.14
C GLU A 213 -4.40 19.68 16.92
N ALA A 214 -3.98 19.25 15.73
CA ALA A 214 -3.78 17.85 15.40
C ALA A 214 -2.66 17.23 16.26
N GLU A 215 -1.54 17.93 16.43
CA GLU A 215 -0.41 17.50 17.26
C GLU A 215 -0.80 17.36 18.73
N LYS A 216 -1.53 18.34 19.25
CA LYS A 216 -2.02 18.29 20.62
C LYS A 216 -2.96 17.09 20.83
N ASP A 217 -3.92 16.86 19.94
CA ASP A 217 -4.84 15.71 20.03
C ASP A 217 -4.09 14.38 19.90
N PHE A 218 -3.05 14.33 19.05
CA PHE A 218 -2.19 13.16 18.90
C PHE A 218 -1.44 12.82 20.20
N ILE A 219 -0.73 13.79 20.79
CA ILE A 219 0.02 13.59 22.03
C ILE A 219 -0.92 13.23 23.18
N ASP A 220 -2.03 13.95 23.35
CA ASP A 220 -3.01 13.72 24.43
C ASP A 220 -3.62 12.31 24.36
N ARG A 221 -3.75 11.70 23.16
CA ARG A 221 -4.38 10.37 22.96
C ARG A 221 -3.42 9.21 23.07
N PHE A 222 -2.21 9.37 22.56
CA PHE A 222 -1.31 8.24 22.35
C PHE A 222 -0.08 8.28 23.26
N ASP A 223 0.15 9.40 23.95
CA ASP A 223 1.33 9.61 24.79
C ASP A 223 2.63 9.32 24.01
N VAL A 224 2.73 9.94 22.82
CA VAL A 224 3.86 9.78 21.89
C VAL A 224 4.21 11.16 21.31
N GLU A 225 5.51 11.48 21.32
CA GLU A 225 6.01 12.71 20.70
C GLU A 225 6.18 12.53 19.18
N PRO A 226 5.78 13.52 18.37
CA PRO A 226 6.01 13.50 16.93
C PRO A 226 7.50 13.48 16.57
N ASP A 227 7.85 12.71 15.54
CA ASP A 227 9.20 12.69 14.95
C ASP A 227 9.23 13.08 13.45
N GLY A 228 8.06 13.28 12.84
CA GLY A 228 7.95 13.68 11.45
C GLY A 228 6.60 14.25 11.06
N TYR A 229 6.61 15.05 9.98
CA TYR A 229 5.41 15.66 9.40
C TYR A 229 5.49 15.59 7.88
N LEU A 230 4.40 15.20 7.22
CA LEU A 230 4.32 15.18 5.77
C LEU A 230 2.98 15.72 5.30
N ASN A 231 2.99 16.42 4.16
CA ASN A 231 1.80 16.70 3.39
C ASN A 231 1.74 15.75 2.18
N PHE A 232 0.54 15.36 1.78
CA PHE A 232 0.35 14.45 0.67
C PHE A 232 -0.96 14.73 -0.08
N ASN A 233 -1.04 14.21 -1.29
CA ASN A 233 -2.28 14.04 -2.03
C ASN A 233 -2.40 12.57 -2.39
N ASN A 234 -3.62 12.06 -2.53
CA ASN A 234 -3.84 10.85 -3.29
C ASN A 234 -3.72 11.19 -4.77
N TYR A 235 -3.04 10.37 -5.55
CA TYR A 235 -2.84 10.59 -6.98
C TYR A 235 -2.54 9.29 -7.72
N ILE A 236 -2.71 9.34 -9.03
CA ILE A 236 -2.22 8.32 -9.96
C ILE A 236 -1.61 8.98 -11.19
N SER A 237 -0.56 8.39 -11.76
CA SER A 237 -0.06 8.76 -13.07
C SER A 237 -1.10 8.46 -14.15
N LYS A 238 -1.25 9.37 -15.12
CA LYS A 238 -2.13 9.16 -16.28
C LYS A 238 -1.66 8.05 -17.22
N LYS A 239 -0.39 7.63 -17.07
CA LYS A 239 0.21 6.52 -17.80
C LYS A 239 0.94 5.59 -16.85
N LEU A 240 0.79 4.30 -17.05
CA LEU A 240 1.59 3.28 -16.41
C LEU A 240 2.95 3.15 -17.11
N TRP A 241 2.94 3.11 -18.44
CA TRP A 241 4.13 3.11 -19.28
C TRP A 241 4.43 4.53 -19.78
N VAL A 242 5.55 5.10 -19.35
CA VAL A 242 5.97 6.46 -19.71
C VAL A 242 6.83 6.51 -20.97
N SER A 243 7.36 5.37 -21.39
CA SER A 243 8.02 5.13 -22.67
C SER A 243 7.77 3.69 -23.12
N ASP A 244 8.30 3.31 -24.30
CA ASP A 244 8.16 1.94 -24.84
C ASP A 244 8.86 0.87 -23.95
N ARG A 245 9.67 1.28 -22.98
CA ARG A 245 10.45 0.39 -22.11
C ARG A 245 10.41 0.72 -20.63
N THR A 246 9.85 1.87 -20.23
CA THR A 246 9.84 2.29 -18.81
C THR A 246 8.42 2.31 -18.27
N MET A 247 8.17 1.46 -17.27
CA MET A 247 6.95 1.38 -16.50
C MET A 247 7.14 1.96 -15.09
N LEU A 248 6.14 2.65 -14.58
CA LEU A 248 6.13 3.21 -13.23
C LEU A 248 5.63 2.19 -12.21
N ASN A 249 6.18 2.22 -10.99
CA ASN A 249 5.64 1.49 -9.84
C ASN A 249 5.81 2.28 -8.54
N GLY A 250 5.14 1.84 -7.48
CA GLY A 250 5.19 2.48 -6.17
C GLY A 250 4.66 3.91 -6.18
N ASN A 251 5.20 4.73 -5.28
CA ASN A 251 4.82 6.14 -5.19
C ASN A 251 5.24 6.97 -6.44
N ARG A 252 5.94 6.37 -7.38
CA ARG A 252 6.18 6.95 -8.70
C ARG A 252 4.96 6.83 -9.60
N LEU A 253 4.20 5.75 -9.47
CA LEU A 253 2.94 5.52 -10.18
C LEU A 253 1.76 6.19 -9.47
N SER A 254 1.58 5.88 -8.19
CA SER A 254 0.40 6.33 -7.43
C SER A 254 0.69 6.39 -5.93
N PHE A 255 -0.07 7.23 -5.25
CA PHE A 255 -0.15 7.23 -3.81
C PHE A 255 -1.63 7.30 -3.40
N ILE A 256 -2.04 6.37 -2.57
CA ILE A 256 -3.33 6.37 -1.91
C ILE A 256 -3.06 6.26 -0.41
N GLU A 257 -3.83 6.96 0.39
CA GLU A 257 -3.67 6.94 1.85
C GLU A 257 -3.66 5.51 2.42
N PRO A 258 -2.99 5.26 3.56
CA PRO A 258 -2.68 3.90 4.00
C PRO A 258 -3.83 3.15 4.68
N LEU A 259 -5.05 3.66 4.69
CA LEU A 259 -6.21 2.92 5.19
C LEU A 259 -6.33 1.61 4.37
N GLU A 260 -6.53 0.47 5.02
CA GLU A 260 -6.54 -0.86 4.42
C GLU A 260 -5.16 -1.43 4.00
N ALA A 261 -4.07 -0.66 4.11
CA ALA A 261 -2.71 -1.12 3.79
C ALA A 261 -2.55 -1.73 2.38
N SER A 262 -3.23 -1.16 1.38
CA SER A 262 -3.33 -1.69 0.01
C SER A 262 -2.06 -1.51 -0.83
N ALA A 263 -1.18 -0.57 -0.45
CA ALA A 263 -0.06 -0.15 -1.31
C ALA A 263 0.90 -1.29 -1.69
N SER A 264 1.28 -2.14 -0.73
CA SER A 264 2.26 -3.21 -1.00
C SER A 264 1.72 -4.29 -1.94
N GLY A 265 0.43 -4.64 -1.82
CA GLY A 265 -0.25 -5.54 -2.75
C GLY A 265 -0.27 -4.95 -4.16
N PHE A 266 -0.59 -3.67 -4.27
CA PHE A 266 -0.57 -2.98 -5.56
C PHE A 266 0.84 -2.92 -6.18
N HIS A 267 1.89 -2.70 -5.37
CA HIS A 267 3.28 -2.74 -5.89
C HIS A 267 3.63 -4.11 -6.49
N GLN A 268 3.20 -5.20 -5.88
CA GLN A 268 3.40 -6.55 -6.40
C GLN A 268 2.60 -6.77 -7.68
N GLU A 269 1.31 -6.45 -7.69
CA GLU A 269 0.44 -6.55 -8.86
C GLU A 269 0.99 -5.79 -10.07
N ILE A 270 1.51 -4.57 -9.86
CA ILE A 270 2.19 -3.81 -10.92
C ILE A 270 3.45 -4.54 -11.41
N SER A 271 4.20 -5.22 -10.55
CA SER A 271 5.36 -5.99 -10.98
C SER A 271 4.98 -7.26 -11.75
N GLU A 272 3.83 -7.85 -11.46
CA GLU A 272 3.24 -8.95 -12.24
C GLU A 272 2.78 -8.45 -13.62
N MET A 273 2.04 -7.33 -13.69
CA MET A 273 1.68 -6.70 -14.96
C MET A 273 2.91 -6.33 -15.83
N PHE A 274 4.01 -5.93 -15.20
CA PHE A 274 5.26 -5.71 -15.91
C PHE A 274 5.80 -7.00 -16.52
N TYR A 275 5.80 -8.08 -15.74
CA TYR A 275 6.20 -9.40 -16.21
C TYR A 275 5.33 -9.85 -17.38
N ASP A 276 4.01 -9.75 -17.26
CA ASP A 276 3.04 -10.15 -18.28
C ASP A 276 3.26 -9.40 -19.61
N VAL A 277 3.56 -8.09 -19.56
CA VAL A 277 3.87 -7.31 -20.77
C VAL A 277 5.23 -7.72 -21.37
N VAL A 278 6.25 -7.87 -20.51
CA VAL A 278 7.64 -8.08 -20.94
C VAL A 278 7.85 -9.51 -21.45
N ILE A 279 7.23 -10.51 -20.82
CA ILE A 279 7.45 -11.94 -21.10
C ILE A 279 6.28 -12.52 -21.90
N ASP A 280 5.04 -12.31 -21.46
CA ASP A 280 3.85 -12.91 -22.06
C ASP A 280 3.23 -12.06 -23.19
N GLU A 281 3.88 -10.95 -23.53
CA GLU A 281 3.46 -10.04 -24.60
C GLU A 281 2.03 -9.49 -24.41
N MET A 282 1.58 -9.32 -23.16
CA MET A 282 0.30 -8.70 -22.85
C MET A 282 0.24 -7.26 -23.38
N ASP A 283 -0.93 -6.83 -23.82
CA ASP A 283 -1.13 -5.49 -24.34
C ASP A 283 -0.98 -4.41 -23.26
N ILE A 284 -0.10 -3.45 -23.49
CA ILE A 284 0.18 -2.33 -22.58
C ILE A 284 -1.10 -1.58 -22.17
N LYS A 285 -2.02 -1.34 -23.11
CA LYS A 285 -3.26 -0.62 -22.83
C LYS A 285 -4.13 -1.36 -21.82
N THR A 286 -4.18 -2.67 -21.91
CA THR A 286 -4.90 -3.51 -20.95
C THR A 286 -4.35 -3.34 -19.54
N THR A 287 -3.03 -3.38 -19.36
CA THR A 287 -2.40 -3.18 -18.04
C THR A 287 -2.60 -1.75 -17.51
N GLU A 288 -2.59 -0.73 -18.37
CA GLU A 288 -2.90 0.66 -17.97
C GLU A 288 -4.33 0.81 -17.46
N GLU A 289 -5.30 0.21 -18.15
CA GLU A 289 -6.71 0.23 -17.74
C GLU A 289 -6.91 -0.54 -16.42
N GLN A 290 -6.26 -1.67 -16.24
CA GLN A 290 -6.31 -2.45 -15.00
C GLN A 290 -5.71 -1.66 -13.82
N ALA A 291 -4.50 -1.13 -13.95
CA ALA A 291 -3.84 -0.36 -12.90
C ALA A 291 -4.66 0.88 -12.49
N ARG A 292 -5.23 1.59 -13.47
CA ARG A 292 -6.10 2.74 -13.21
C ARG A 292 -7.38 2.33 -12.48
N ARG A 293 -8.05 1.29 -12.95
CA ARG A 293 -9.26 0.75 -12.30
C ARG A 293 -8.97 0.34 -10.87
N HIS A 294 -7.89 -0.38 -10.63
CA HIS A 294 -7.45 -0.76 -9.29
C HIS A 294 -7.33 0.46 -8.36
N ALA A 295 -6.63 1.51 -8.78
CA ALA A 295 -6.47 2.71 -7.96
C ALA A 295 -7.80 3.41 -7.64
N LEU A 296 -8.70 3.53 -8.62
CA LEU A 296 -10.02 4.14 -8.41
C LEU A 296 -10.91 3.29 -7.50
N ARG A 297 -10.89 1.97 -7.65
CA ARG A 297 -11.65 1.06 -6.77
C ARG A 297 -11.10 1.07 -5.34
N THR A 298 -9.77 1.14 -5.19
CA THR A 298 -9.14 1.32 -3.88
C THR A 298 -9.59 2.63 -3.22
N GLN A 299 -9.56 3.74 -3.95
CA GLN A 299 -10.09 5.01 -3.47
C GLN A 299 -11.54 4.90 -3.00
N ASP A 300 -12.40 4.31 -3.81
CA ASP A 300 -13.84 4.22 -3.51
C ASP A 300 -14.10 3.30 -2.31
N PHE A 301 -13.39 2.18 -2.19
CA PHE A 301 -13.48 1.33 -1.00
C PHE A 301 -13.06 2.07 0.27
N ILE A 302 -11.96 2.81 0.23
CA ILE A 302 -11.50 3.63 1.35
C ILE A 302 -12.53 4.74 1.66
N LEU A 303 -13.07 5.40 0.65
CA LEU A 303 -14.06 6.45 0.83
C LEU A 303 -15.35 5.94 1.47
N TRP A 304 -15.74 4.68 1.21
CA TRP A 304 -16.87 4.05 1.90
C TRP A 304 -16.69 4.03 3.43
N HIS A 305 -15.47 3.86 3.93
CA HIS A 305 -15.18 3.96 5.36
C HIS A 305 -15.56 5.34 5.92
N TYR A 306 -15.16 6.39 5.22
CA TYR A 306 -15.46 7.78 5.63
C TYR A 306 -16.94 8.14 5.49
N LYS A 307 -17.62 7.63 4.46
CA LYS A 307 -19.06 7.83 4.27
C LYS A 307 -19.88 7.34 5.46
N ASN A 308 -19.48 6.23 6.05
CA ASN A 308 -20.09 5.70 7.25
C ASN A 308 -19.71 6.48 8.53
N GLY A 309 -18.66 7.30 8.44
CA GLY A 309 -18.22 8.20 9.52
C GLY A 309 -17.58 7.48 10.70
N SER A 310 -17.64 8.15 11.82
CA SER A 310 -17.10 7.67 13.08
C SER A 310 -18.02 8.05 14.24
N LYS A 311 -17.60 7.73 15.46
CA LYS A 311 -18.30 8.22 16.67
C LYS A 311 -18.21 9.73 16.87
N TYR A 312 -17.36 10.42 16.09
CA TYR A 312 -17.14 11.86 16.21
C TYR A 312 -18.01 12.63 15.22
N ASP A 313 -18.63 13.73 15.71
CA ASP A 313 -19.43 14.65 14.92
C ASP A 313 -18.66 15.99 14.85
N THR A 314 -17.72 16.08 13.91
CA THR A 314 -16.80 17.20 13.75
C THR A 314 -16.80 17.71 12.31
N PRO A 315 -16.30 18.94 12.06
CA PRO A 315 -16.19 19.47 10.68
C PRO A 315 -15.42 18.55 9.73
N PHE A 316 -14.40 17.83 10.22
CA PHE A 316 -13.68 16.85 9.39
C PHE A 316 -14.60 15.71 8.93
N TRP A 317 -15.37 15.11 9.84
CA TRP A 317 -16.24 13.99 9.49
C TRP A 317 -17.44 14.41 8.64
N GLU A 318 -17.96 15.65 8.82
CA GLU A 318 -18.96 16.21 7.91
C GLU A 318 -18.41 16.38 6.50
N TYR A 319 -17.21 16.94 6.36
CA TYR A 319 -16.51 17.07 5.09
C TYR A 319 -16.25 15.73 4.45
N ALA A 320 -15.69 14.77 5.19
CA ALA A 320 -15.36 13.45 4.66
C ALA A 320 -16.59 12.70 4.11
N LYS A 321 -17.73 12.80 4.79
CA LYS A 321 -19.01 12.24 4.33
C LYS A 321 -19.56 12.92 3.06
N SER A 322 -19.21 14.17 2.79
CA SER A 322 -19.70 14.91 1.62
C SER A 322 -18.97 14.57 0.32
N LEU A 323 -17.82 13.92 0.40
CA LEU A 323 -17.02 13.57 -0.78
C LEU A 323 -17.76 12.55 -1.67
N GLU A 324 -17.51 12.59 -2.98
CA GLU A 324 -18.17 11.73 -3.96
C GLU A 324 -17.25 10.58 -4.37
N PHE A 325 -17.83 9.42 -4.64
CA PHE A 325 -17.15 8.28 -5.24
C PHE A 325 -16.74 8.58 -6.69
N SER A 326 -15.73 7.90 -7.17
CA SER A 326 -15.42 7.91 -8.61
C SER A 326 -16.51 7.17 -9.40
N ASP A 327 -17.09 6.11 -8.82
CA ASP A 327 -18.17 5.32 -9.41
C ASP A 327 -19.06 4.71 -8.29
N GLU A 328 -20.06 5.48 -7.88
CA GLU A 328 -20.99 5.06 -6.82
C GLU A 328 -21.83 3.85 -7.21
N GLU A 329 -22.20 3.73 -8.50
CA GLU A 329 -23.00 2.60 -8.98
C GLU A 329 -22.22 1.28 -8.92
N ALA A 330 -20.94 1.31 -9.34
CA ALA A 330 -20.08 0.14 -9.22
C ALA A 330 -19.86 -0.25 -7.75
N MET A 331 -19.67 0.73 -6.85
CA MET A 331 -19.50 0.45 -5.42
C MET A 331 -20.76 -0.20 -4.82
N LYS A 332 -21.96 0.32 -5.12
CA LYS A 332 -23.24 -0.29 -4.69
C LYS A 332 -23.42 -1.70 -5.25
N SER A 333 -23.17 -1.87 -6.55
CA SER A 333 -23.27 -3.18 -7.21
C SER A 333 -22.34 -4.21 -6.56
N GLN A 334 -21.10 -3.80 -6.23
CA GLN A 334 -20.14 -4.70 -5.60
C GLN A 334 -20.56 -5.08 -4.17
N ILE A 335 -21.04 -4.12 -3.38
CA ILE A 335 -21.59 -4.41 -2.04
C ILE A 335 -22.73 -5.42 -2.14
N ASP A 336 -23.71 -5.19 -3.02
CA ASP A 336 -24.86 -6.07 -3.20
C ASP A 336 -24.43 -7.48 -3.65
N LYS A 337 -23.50 -7.58 -4.60
CA LYS A 337 -22.91 -8.87 -5.01
C LYS A 337 -22.29 -9.60 -3.81
N CYS A 338 -21.42 -8.93 -3.05
CA CYS A 338 -20.72 -9.53 -1.92
C CYS A 338 -21.65 -9.96 -0.78
N LEU A 339 -22.74 -9.22 -0.52
CA LEU A 339 -23.74 -9.58 0.47
C LEU A 339 -24.53 -10.84 0.09
N ASN A 340 -24.69 -11.11 -1.21
CA ASN A 340 -25.45 -12.24 -1.73
C ASN A 340 -24.60 -13.44 -2.12
N MET A 341 -23.27 -13.34 -2.10
CA MET A 341 -22.37 -14.46 -2.41
C MET A 341 -22.32 -15.46 -1.26
N ASN A 342 -22.25 -16.75 -1.60
CA ASN A 342 -21.93 -17.80 -0.64
C ASN A 342 -20.45 -17.78 -0.27
N ASP A 343 -20.10 -18.09 0.99
CA ASP A 343 -18.73 -18.06 1.52
C ASP A 343 -17.73 -19.00 0.81
N TYR A 344 -18.22 -19.89 -0.03
CA TYR A 344 -17.45 -20.96 -0.69
C TYR A 344 -17.12 -20.69 -2.16
N VAL A 345 -17.53 -19.55 -2.72
CA VAL A 345 -17.15 -19.20 -4.09
C VAL A 345 -15.73 -18.62 -4.04
N ALA A 346 -14.77 -19.37 -4.56
CA ALA A 346 -13.42 -18.87 -4.74
C ALA A 346 -13.46 -17.65 -5.66
N ILE A 347 -12.75 -16.59 -5.27
CA ILE A 347 -12.73 -15.30 -5.94
C ILE A 347 -12.09 -15.41 -7.33
N GLU A 348 -11.30 -16.46 -7.56
CA GLU A 348 -10.50 -16.70 -8.77
C GLU A 348 -11.33 -16.94 -10.05
N ASP A 349 -12.63 -17.24 -9.92
CA ASP A 349 -13.46 -17.65 -11.07
C ASP A 349 -14.42 -16.56 -11.61
N SER A 350 -14.39 -15.33 -11.10
CA SER A 350 -15.32 -14.32 -11.61
C SER A 350 -14.61 -13.16 -12.28
N ASP A 351 -14.69 -13.08 -13.62
CA ASP A 351 -14.44 -11.89 -14.45
C ASP A 351 -15.21 -10.64 -13.96
N ASP A 352 -16.08 -10.81 -12.97
CA ASP A 352 -16.97 -9.82 -12.38
C ASP A 352 -16.41 -9.15 -11.11
N TYR A 353 -15.17 -9.46 -10.66
CA TYR A 353 -14.62 -8.95 -9.41
C TYR A 353 -13.84 -7.66 -9.60
N GLU A 354 -14.54 -6.53 -9.48
CA GLU A 354 -13.97 -5.21 -9.74
C GLU A 354 -13.09 -4.65 -8.62
N PHE A 355 -13.13 -5.22 -7.41
CA PHE A 355 -12.42 -4.74 -6.21
C PHE A 355 -11.41 -5.78 -5.69
N GLY A 356 -10.53 -6.25 -6.56
CA GLY A 356 -9.66 -7.42 -6.40
C GLY A 356 -8.87 -7.59 -5.09
N GLN A 357 -8.66 -6.52 -4.30
CA GLN A 357 -7.95 -6.61 -3.02
C GLN A 357 -8.86 -7.04 -1.85
N TRP A 358 -10.17 -6.95 -1.99
CA TRP A 358 -11.11 -7.24 -0.90
C TRP A 358 -12.10 -8.31 -1.27
N SER A 359 -12.12 -9.36 -0.48
CA SER A 359 -13.03 -10.50 -0.64
C SER A 359 -14.47 -10.16 -0.24
N ALA A 360 -15.43 -10.97 -0.66
CA ALA A 360 -16.81 -10.83 -0.21
C ALA A 360 -16.97 -10.84 1.33
N PRO A 361 -16.24 -11.65 2.12
CA PRO A 361 -16.20 -11.53 3.58
C PRO A 361 -15.75 -10.15 4.08
N SER A 362 -14.81 -9.47 3.41
CA SER A 362 -14.39 -8.11 3.77
C SER A 362 -15.53 -7.10 3.62
N PHE A 363 -16.23 -7.12 2.48
CA PHE A 363 -17.40 -6.26 2.24
C PHE A 363 -18.50 -6.50 3.27
N ARG A 364 -18.82 -7.78 3.56
CA ARG A 364 -19.83 -8.13 4.58
C ARG A 364 -19.44 -7.63 5.96
N ARG A 365 -18.17 -7.80 6.36
CA ARG A 365 -17.67 -7.33 7.65
C ARG A 365 -17.80 -5.82 7.80
N TRP A 366 -17.47 -5.07 6.76
CA TRP A 366 -17.66 -3.62 6.75
C TRP A 366 -19.13 -3.24 6.82
N TYR A 367 -19.98 -3.85 5.99
CA TYR A 367 -21.41 -3.58 5.98
C TYR A 367 -22.06 -3.86 7.35
N GLU A 368 -21.74 -4.98 7.97
CA GLU A 368 -22.29 -5.37 9.27
C GLU A 368 -21.86 -4.44 10.40
N ASN A 369 -20.62 -3.96 10.38
CA ASN A 369 -20.07 -3.16 11.48
C ASN A 369 -20.27 -1.66 11.30
N VAL A 370 -20.20 -1.13 10.09
CA VAL A 370 -20.30 0.31 9.86
C VAL A 370 -21.53 0.71 9.07
N GLY A 371 -22.06 -0.12 8.18
CA GLY A 371 -23.27 0.10 7.40
C GLY A 371 -23.04 0.09 5.90
N GLY A 372 -24.18 0.14 5.15
CA GLY A 372 -24.19 0.29 3.69
C GLY A 372 -23.95 1.74 3.24
N LEU A 373 -24.16 1.97 1.94
CA LEU A 373 -24.17 3.30 1.31
C LEU A 373 -25.55 3.95 1.42
#